data_c0ac0a64b0fce4abfeb7bbcf9375b9e7
#
_entry.id   c0ac0a64b0fce4abfeb7bbcf9375b9e7
#
_cell.length_a   1.000
_cell.length_b   1.000
_cell.length_c   1.000
_cell.angle_alpha   90.00
_cell.angle_beta   90.00
_cell.angle_gamma   90.00
#
_symmetry.space_group_name_H-M   'P 1'
#
loop_
_entity.id
_entity.type
_entity.pdbx_description
1 polymer ?
#
loop_
_entity_poly.entity_id
_entity_poly.type
_entity_poly.pdbx_seq_one_letter_code
_entity_poly.pdbx_strand_id
1 'polypeptide(L)'
;MKLKKEFLIHKTNCETVLVPTADTGFSGVVRGNKTLGAILELLSDDVTEEEIISALKARFDAPENAIERDVKKAISELKKIGAIDE
;
A
#
# COMPACT_ATOMS: atom_id res chain seq x y z
N MET A 1 -1.65 5.97 10.16
CA MET A 1 -2.52 5.66 9.00
C MET A 1 -2.70 4.18 8.83
N LYS A 2 -3.80 3.80 8.28
CA LYS A 2 -4.22 2.40 8.18
C LYS A 2 -5.05 2.22 6.92
N LEU A 3 -4.97 1.04 6.31
CA LEU A 3 -5.81 0.71 5.17
C LEU A 3 -7.26 0.54 5.62
N LYS A 4 -8.20 1.13 4.89
CA LYS A 4 -9.62 1.01 5.22
C LYS A 4 -10.12 -0.41 4.99
N LYS A 5 -11.08 -0.84 5.80
CA LYS A 5 -11.65 -2.19 5.74
C LYS A 5 -12.42 -2.45 4.45
N GLU A 6 -12.85 -1.41 3.76
CA GLU A 6 -13.59 -1.51 2.51
C GLU A 6 -12.73 -1.93 1.33
N PHE A 7 -11.43 -2.08 1.53
CA PHE A 7 -10.51 -2.51 0.49
C PHE A 7 -9.92 -3.88 0.83
N LEU A 8 -9.92 -4.77 -0.13
CA LEU A 8 -9.39 -6.12 0.02
C LEU A 8 -8.08 -6.26 -0.74
N ILE A 9 -7.12 -6.94 -0.12
CA ILE A 9 -5.83 -7.23 -0.75
C ILE A 9 -5.88 -8.62 -1.36
N HIS A 10 -5.57 -8.70 -2.65
CA HIS A 10 -5.48 -9.97 -3.35
C HIS A 10 -4.07 -10.12 -3.93
N LYS A 11 -3.39 -11.20 -3.58
CA LYS A 11 -2.02 -11.45 -4.03
C LYS A 11 -1.97 -12.59 -5.03
N THR A 12 -1.18 -12.38 -6.08
CA THR A 12 -0.83 -13.42 -7.05
C THR A 12 0.68 -13.63 -6.99
N ASN A 13 1.21 -14.55 -7.80
CA ASN A 13 2.65 -14.82 -7.83
C ASN A 13 3.48 -13.62 -8.30
N CYS A 14 2.90 -12.74 -9.10
CA CYS A 14 3.63 -11.66 -9.75
C CYS A 14 3.19 -10.27 -9.32
N GLU A 15 2.01 -10.14 -8.72
CA GLU A 15 1.48 -8.81 -8.41
C GLU A 15 0.54 -8.84 -7.20
N THR A 16 0.29 -7.66 -6.69
CA THR A 16 -0.70 -7.44 -5.63
C THR A 16 -1.80 -6.57 -6.20
N VAL A 17 -3.04 -6.92 -5.91
CA VAL A 17 -4.21 -6.18 -6.37
C VAL A 17 -5.00 -5.71 -5.17
N LEU A 18 -5.34 -4.44 -5.14
CA LEU A 18 -6.22 -3.88 -4.13
C LEU A 18 -7.60 -3.73 -4.74
N VAL A 19 -8.58 -4.43 -4.17
CA VAL A 19 -9.94 -4.48 -4.70
C VAL A 19 -10.88 -3.74 -3.76
N PRO A 20 -11.55 -2.68 -4.23
CA PRO A 20 -12.54 -2.00 -3.40
C PRO A 20 -13.81 -2.83 -3.30
N THR A 21 -14.45 -2.79 -2.12
CA THR A 21 -15.76 -3.38 -1.96
C THR A 21 -16.84 -2.41 -2.46
N ALA A 22 -18.09 -2.88 -2.48
CA ALA A 22 -19.20 -2.09 -3.01
C ALA A 22 -19.45 -0.75 -2.30
N ASP A 23 -18.97 -0.61 -1.07
CA ASP A 23 -19.27 0.57 -0.25
C ASP A 23 -18.26 1.71 -0.39
N THR A 24 -17.22 1.56 -1.21
CA THR A 24 -16.15 2.54 -1.28
C THR A 24 -16.46 3.74 -2.18
N GLY A 25 -17.38 3.59 -3.12
CA GLY A 25 -17.62 4.61 -4.13
C GLY A 25 -16.55 4.65 -5.22
N PHE A 26 -15.48 3.87 -5.09
CA PHE A 26 -14.43 3.75 -6.08
C PHE A 26 -14.68 2.51 -6.94
N SER A 27 -14.62 2.68 -8.25
CA SER A 27 -14.77 1.55 -9.18
C SER A 27 -13.44 1.27 -9.88
N GLY A 28 -13.06 0.00 -9.93
CA GLY A 28 -11.80 -0.43 -10.51
C GLY A 28 -10.92 -1.09 -9.49
N VAL A 29 -9.69 -1.41 -9.87
CA VAL A 29 -8.72 -2.04 -8.98
C VAL A 29 -7.39 -1.34 -9.08
N VAL A 30 -6.60 -1.41 -7.99
CA VAL A 30 -5.24 -0.91 -7.98
C VAL A 30 -4.30 -2.10 -8.07
N ARG A 31 -3.41 -2.07 -9.03
CA ARG A 31 -2.41 -3.13 -9.23
C ARG A 31 -1.03 -2.61 -8.91
N GLY A 32 -0.20 -3.46 -8.36
CA GLY A 32 1.16 -3.11 -8.05
C GLY A 32 2.08 -4.31 -7.91
N ASN A 33 3.35 -4.01 -7.76
CA ASN A 33 4.38 -5.02 -7.61
C ASN A 33 4.49 -5.49 -6.16
N LYS A 34 5.55 -6.26 -5.86
CA LYS A 34 5.80 -6.77 -4.52
C LYS A 34 5.98 -5.66 -3.48
N THR A 35 6.52 -4.52 -3.90
CA THR A 35 6.70 -3.37 -3.00
C THR A 35 5.34 -2.85 -2.53
N LEU A 36 4.38 -2.69 -3.44
CA LEU A 36 3.03 -2.28 -3.05
C LEU A 36 2.41 -3.31 -2.12
N GLY A 37 2.60 -4.60 -2.39
CA GLY A 37 2.10 -5.67 -1.53
C GLY A 37 2.63 -5.56 -0.11
N ALA A 38 3.93 -5.30 0.04
CA ALA A 38 4.54 -5.13 1.35
C ALA A 38 3.99 -3.90 2.08
N ILE A 39 3.79 -2.80 1.36
CA ILE A 39 3.21 -1.57 1.92
C ILE A 39 1.79 -1.85 2.43
N LEU A 40 0.97 -2.53 1.64
CA LEU A 40 -0.40 -2.85 2.03
C LEU A 40 -0.46 -3.79 3.23
N GLU A 41 0.45 -4.75 3.32
CA GLU A 41 0.54 -5.63 4.49
C GLU A 41 0.84 -4.84 5.76
N LEU A 42 1.76 -3.89 5.68
CA LEU A 42 2.10 -3.04 6.81
C LEU A 42 0.93 -2.14 7.22
N LEU A 43 0.14 -1.71 6.25
CA LEU A 43 -1.04 -0.88 6.50
C LEU A 43 -2.21 -1.66 7.10
N SER A 44 -2.07 -2.97 7.28
CA SER A 44 -3.06 -3.76 8.04
C SER A 44 -3.11 -3.31 9.49
N ASP A 45 -2.00 -2.79 9.99
CA ASP A 45 -1.92 -2.17 11.32
C ASP A 45 -1.80 -0.66 11.17
N ASP A 46 -2.06 0.06 12.24
CA ASP A 46 -1.91 1.51 12.24
C ASP A 46 -0.43 1.85 12.30
N VAL A 47 0.14 2.29 11.19
CA VAL A 47 1.57 2.59 11.07
C VAL A 47 1.78 3.97 10.45
N THR A 48 2.97 4.53 10.68
CA THR A 48 3.37 5.79 10.06
C THR A 48 4.12 5.52 8.76
N GLU A 49 4.25 6.55 7.92
CA GLU A 49 5.04 6.46 6.70
C GLU A 49 6.49 6.06 7.00
N GLU A 50 7.07 6.63 8.05
CA GLU A 50 8.43 6.31 8.46
C GLU A 50 8.59 4.84 8.86
N GLU A 51 7.62 4.29 9.56
CA GLU A 51 7.62 2.89 9.92
C GLU A 51 7.57 1.99 8.69
N ILE A 52 6.79 2.38 7.69
CA ILE A 52 6.71 1.64 6.43
C ILE A 52 8.06 1.67 5.71
N ILE A 53 8.66 2.84 5.61
CA ILE A 53 9.97 3.00 4.95
C ILE A 53 11.02 2.15 5.65
N SER A 54 11.07 2.21 6.97
CA SER A 54 12.03 1.46 7.76
C SER A 54 11.87 -0.05 7.57
N ALA A 55 10.63 -0.54 7.57
CA ALA A 55 10.35 -1.95 7.36
C ALA A 55 10.76 -2.40 5.96
N LEU A 56 10.52 -1.58 4.95
CA LEU A 56 10.90 -1.92 3.58
C LEU A 56 12.41 -1.93 3.38
N LYS A 57 13.13 -1.05 4.03
CA LYS A 57 14.59 -1.07 3.99
C LYS A 57 15.16 -2.38 4.53
N ALA A 58 14.52 -2.94 5.53
CA ALA A 58 14.93 -4.21 6.11
C ALA A 58 14.60 -5.40 5.20
N ARG A 59 13.58 -5.29 4.37
CA ARG A 59 13.09 -6.39 3.52
C ARG A 59 13.67 -6.36 2.12
N PHE A 60 13.97 -5.19 1.59
CA PHE A 60 14.43 -5.03 0.21
C PHE A 60 15.82 -4.42 0.17
N ASP A 61 16.66 -4.98 -0.68
CA ASP A 61 18.00 -4.48 -0.90
C ASP A 61 17.95 -3.42 -2.01
N ALA A 62 17.53 -2.22 -1.64
CA ALA A 62 17.38 -1.11 -2.57
C ALA A 62 17.86 0.19 -1.92
N PRO A 63 18.23 1.20 -2.74
CA PRO A 63 18.62 2.51 -2.19
C PRO A 63 17.49 3.13 -1.39
N GLU A 64 17.85 3.81 -0.31
CA GLU A 64 16.88 4.48 0.55
C GLU A 64 15.98 5.45 -0.21
N ASN A 65 16.58 6.21 -1.14
CA ASN A 65 15.82 7.18 -1.93
C ASN A 65 14.75 6.53 -2.80
N ALA A 66 15.03 5.35 -3.34
CA ALA A 66 14.06 4.63 -4.14
C ALA A 66 12.90 4.13 -3.29
N ILE A 67 13.20 3.61 -2.11
CA ILE A 67 12.18 3.13 -1.18
C ILE A 67 11.29 4.27 -0.72
N GLU A 68 11.87 5.40 -0.32
CA GLU A 68 11.09 6.57 0.09
C GLU A 68 10.17 7.06 -1.01
N ARG A 69 10.67 7.14 -2.24
CA ARG A 69 9.89 7.58 -3.39
C ARG A 69 8.71 6.65 -3.65
N ASP A 70 8.96 5.34 -3.62
CA ASP A 70 7.92 4.35 -3.88
C ASP A 70 6.84 4.38 -2.80
N VAL A 71 7.24 4.50 -1.54
CA VAL A 71 6.29 4.58 -0.42
C VAL A 71 5.43 5.83 -0.54
N LYS A 72 6.04 6.99 -0.76
CA LYS A 72 5.31 8.24 -0.89
C LYS A 72 4.33 8.22 -2.06
N LYS A 73 4.75 7.67 -3.18
CA LYS A 73 3.89 7.53 -4.36
C LYS A 73 2.71 6.61 -4.09
N ALA A 74 2.97 5.46 -3.50
CA ALA A 74 1.92 4.49 -3.17
C ALA A 74 0.90 5.08 -2.20
N ILE A 75 1.37 5.72 -1.14
CA ILE A 75 0.49 6.34 -0.15
C ILE A 75 -0.34 7.45 -0.78
N SER A 76 0.25 8.27 -1.64
CA SER A 76 -0.44 9.33 -2.34
C SER A 76 -1.57 8.78 -3.21
N GLU A 77 -1.32 7.72 -3.94
CA GLU A 77 -2.32 7.08 -4.78
C GLU A 77 -3.45 6.45 -3.94
N LEU A 78 -3.09 5.81 -2.84
CA LEU A 78 -4.07 5.21 -1.95
C LEU A 78 -4.96 6.28 -1.29
N LYS A 79 -4.41 7.43 -0.95
CA LYS A 79 -5.19 8.54 -0.42
C LYS A 79 -6.17 9.09 -1.45
N LYS A 80 -5.76 9.15 -2.71
CA LYS A 80 -6.62 9.67 -3.79
C LYS A 80 -7.88 8.83 -3.97
N ILE A 81 -7.77 7.53 -3.80
CA ILE A 81 -8.93 6.64 -3.94
C ILE A 81 -9.66 6.42 -2.61
N GLY A 82 -9.21 7.08 -1.55
CA GLY A 82 -9.83 6.98 -0.25
C GLY A 82 -9.56 5.67 0.49
N ALA A 83 -8.44 5.01 0.20
CA ALA A 83 -8.12 3.72 0.81
C ALA A 83 -7.40 3.85 2.15
N ILE A 84 -6.91 5.02 2.48
CA ILE A 84 -6.17 5.27 3.72
C ILE A 84 -7.08 5.94 4.75
N ASP A 85 -7.10 5.38 5.94
CA ASP A 85 -7.79 5.94 7.09
C ASP A 85 -6.72 6.56 8.00
N GLU A 86 -6.77 7.86 8.15
CA GLU A 86 -5.83 8.59 8.99
C GLU A 86 -6.37 8.87 10.38
#